data_0721377105a0b848b609ecf51124a269
#
_entry.id   0721377105a0b848b609ecf51124a269
#
_cell.length_a   1.000
_cell.length_b   1.000
_cell.length_c   1.000
_cell.angle_alpha   90.00
_cell.angle_beta   90.00
_cell.angle_gamma   90.00
#
_symmetry.space_group_name_H-M   'P 1'
#
loop_
_entity.id
_entity.type
_entity.pdbx_description
1 polymer ?
#
loop_
_entity_poly.entity_id
_entity_poly.type
_entity_poly.pdbx_seq_one_letter_code
_entity_poly.pdbx_strand_id
1 'polypeptide(L)'
;VGTVSISGAPKREVNVYCDPNKLDAYNLSVETISSIISAENRNTPGGTFDVGSNTYSLRVEGEFKDPKEMENIVVGTHNGASVYLRDVAKVVDSVEERAQKTYSNGVQGAMIVVQKQSGANSVAISQKVIDMLPQLQKSLPSDVKLGIIVNTSDNILNTIDSLEETIMYAMLFVILVVFVFLGRWRATVIICITIPMSLVASFIYLGIIDGGSLNIISLSCLSIAIGNVVDDAIVVLENVTTHIERGSEPKQAAIHATNEVAISVIASTLTMIAVFFPLTMVSGMSGVLFRQLGWMMCVIMTVSTVSALSFTPMMCAQLLRLQKKQSKMFLTLYTPIQRALDGLDVWYQNRLNWAVRHRLTVMAGCA
;
A
#
# COMPACT_ATOMS: atom_id res chain seq x y z
N VAL A 1 -4.82 -11.11 11.50
CA VAL A 1 -3.49 -10.88 12.08
C VAL A 1 -2.63 -12.10 11.75
N GLY A 2 -1.41 -11.88 11.25
CA GLY A 2 -0.45 -12.95 10.96
C GLY A 2 0.36 -13.31 12.19
N THR A 3 1.13 -12.37 12.69
CA THR A 3 1.95 -12.54 13.89
C THR A 3 1.85 -11.34 14.81
N VAL A 4 2.05 -11.59 16.10
CA VAL A 4 2.21 -10.55 17.12
C VAL A 4 3.53 -10.83 17.82
N SER A 5 4.43 -9.86 17.81
CA SER A 5 5.71 -9.93 18.51
C SER A 5 5.78 -8.82 19.56
N ILE A 6 6.41 -9.15 20.69
CA ILE A 6 6.59 -8.22 21.81
C ILE A 6 8.09 -8.03 22.02
N SER A 7 8.53 -6.78 22.09
CA SER A 7 9.92 -6.42 22.30
C SER A 7 10.04 -5.50 23.53
N GLY A 8 11.09 -5.69 24.32
CA GLY A 8 11.36 -4.88 25.51
C GLY A 8 10.50 -5.21 26.73
N ALA A 9 9.55 -6.16 26.64
CA ALA A 9 8.80 -6.62 27.80
C ALA A 9 9.71 -7.51 28.68
N PRO A 10 9.62 -7.37 30.01
CA PRO A 10 10.31 -8.29 30.92
C PRO A 10 9.66 -9.67 30.83
N LYS A 11 10.44 -10.71 30.62
CA LYS A 11 10.00 -12.09 30.69
C LYS A 11 10.35 -12.63 32.07
N ARG A 12 9.35 -13.15 32.80
CA ARG A 12 9.59 -13.73 34.12
C ARG A 12 10.42 -14.99 33.97
N GLU A 13 11.45 -15.11 34.79
CA GLU A 13 12.24 -16.32 34.94
C GLU A 13 12.55 -16.57 36.41
N VAL A 14 12.84 -17.82 36.74
CA VAL A 14 13.25 -18.21 38.06
C VAL A 14 14.74 -18.58 38.00
N ASN A 15 15.55 -17.78 38.68
CA ASN A 15 17.00 -17.98 38.72
C ASN A 15 17.38 -18.82 39.95
N VAL A 16 18.14 -19.89 39.70
CA VAL A 16 18.68 -20.78 40.71
C VAL A 16 20.18 -20.52 40.85
N TYR A 17 20.56 -19.80 41.87
CA TYR A 17 21.96 -19.47 42.17
C TYR A 17 22.55 -20.56 43.06
N CYS A 18 23.36 -21.43 42.48
CA CYS A 18 24.05 -22.50 43.17
C CYS A 18 25.28 -21.98 43.90
N ASP A 19 25.55 -22.46 45.14
CA ASP A 19 26.75 -22.18 45.91
C ASP A 19 27.80 -23.24 45.61
N PRO A 20 28.96 -22.88 44.97
CA PRO A 20 29.98 -23.84 44.59
C PRO A 20 30.51 -24.63 45.75
N ASN A 21 30.74 -24.01 46.93
CA ASN A 21 31.30 -24.68 48.09
C ASN A 21 30.35 -25.74 48.67
N LYS A 22 29.06 -25.49 48.62
CA LYS A 22 28.03 -26.42 49.03
C LYS A 22 27.87 -27.57 48.05
N LEU A 23 27.93 -27.25 46.75
CA LEU A 23 27.90 -28.30 45.71
C LEU A 23 29.02 -29.28 45.87
N ASP A 24 30.25 -28.78 46.09
CA ASP A 24 31.42 -29.63 46.36
C ASP A 24 31.27 -30.48 47.63
N ALA A 25 30.76 -29.87 48.71
CA ALA A 25 30.54 -30.55 49.98
C ALA A 25 29.56 -31.72 49.88
N TYR A 26 28.51 -31.58 49.01
CA TYR A 26 27.51 -32.62 48.76
C TYR A 26 27.81 -33.49 47.51
N ASN A 27 28.96 -33.25 46.84
CA ASN A 27 29.38 -33.94 45.59
C ASN A 27 28.29 -33.88 44.49
N LEU A 28 27.71 -32.70 44.28
CA LEU A 28 26.69 -32.42 43.30
C LEU A 28 27.25 -31.52 42.20
N SER A 29 26.76 -31.75 40.94
CA SER A 29 27.08 -30.86 39.82
C SER A 29 25.88 -29.99 39.44
N VAL A 30 26.14 -28.85 38.81
CA VAL A 30 25.10 -27.95 38.29
C VAL A 30 24.23 -28.65 37.23
N GLU A 31 24.87 -29.52 36.40
CA GLU A 31 24.16 -30.31 35.37
C GLU A 31 23.18 -31.29 36.01
N THR A 32 23.56 -31.93 37.13
CA THR A 32 22.66 -32.83 37.87
C THR A 32 21.45 -32.07 38.37
N ILE A 33 21.65 -30.92 38.99
CA ILE A 33 20.55 -30.07 39.50
C ILE A 33 19.66 -29.62 38.35
N SER A 34 20.23 -29.17 37.23
CA SER A 34 19.47 -28.73 36.03
C SER A 34 18.61 -29.87 35.48
N SER A 35 19.16 -31.09 35.41
CA SER A 35 18.42 -32.24 34.88
C SER A 35 17.28 -32.66 35.81
N ILE A 36 17.46 -32.61 37.14
CA ILE A 36 16.42 -32.91 38.13
C ILE A 36 15.30 -31.88 38.07
N ILE A 37 15.64 -30.57 38.03
CA ILE A 37 14.64 -29.51 37.89
C ILE A 37 13.83 -29.67 36.58
N SER A 38 14.50 -29.99 35.48
CA SER A 38 13.83 -30.21 34.18
C SER A 38 12.94 -31.46 34.17
N ALA A 39 13.30 -32.49 34.95
CA ALA A 39 12.48 -33.70 35.07
C ALA A 39 11.23 -33.47 35.93
N GLU A 40 11.37 -32.71 37.00
CA GLU A 40 10.27 -32.42 37.95
C GLU A 40 9.33 -31.31 37.43
N ASN A 41 9.87 -30.29 36.73
CA ASN A 41 9.11 -29.15 36.23
C ASN A 41 8.55 -29.41 34.82
N ARG A 42 7.67 -30.40 34.72
CA ARG A 42 7.02 -30.68 33.43
C ARG A 42 5.66 -31.34 33.57
N ASN A 43 4.75 -30.99 32.68
CA ASN A 43 3.48 -31.68 32.54
C ASN A 43 3.64 -32.96 31.73
N THR A 44 3.12 -34.06 32.21
CA THR A 44 3.23 -35.36 31.57
C THR A 44 1.85 -35.83 31.13
N PRO A 45 1.65 -36.25 29.86
CA PRO A 45 0.40 -36.90 29.46
C PRO A 45 0.27 -38.26 30.16
N GLY A 46 -0.83 -38.43 30.91
CA GLY A 46 -1.13 -39.66 31.66
C GLY A 46 -1.91 -40.70 30.86
N GLY A 47 -2.10 -40.46 29.54
CA GLY A 47 -2.89 -41.32 28.66
C GLY A 47 -4.36 -40.89 28.59
N THR A 48 -5.21 -41.79 28.09
CA THR A 48 -6.65 -41.59 27.97
C THR A 48 -7.39 -42.67 28.68
N PHE A 49 -8.58 -42.39 29.22
CA PHE A 49 -9.48 -43.36 29.78
C PHE A 49 -10.92 -43.13 29.30
N ASP A 50 -11.69 -44.18 29.14
CA ASP A 50 -13.05 -44.11 28.63
C ASP A 50 -14.06 -44.20 29.79
N VAL A 51 -15.05 -43.32 29.79
CA VAL A 51 -16.19 -43.31 30.69
C VAL A 51 -17.46 -43.30 29.85
N GLY A 52 -18.08 -44.45 29.71
CA GLY A 52 -19.23 -44.63 28.84
C GLY A 52 -18.86 -44.44 27.37
N SER A 53 -19.47 -43.47 26.70
CA SER A 53 -19.19 -43.11 25.30
C SER A 53 -18.15 -42.00 25.13
N ASN A 54 -17.60 -41.46 26.21
CA ASN A 54 -16.66 -40.34 26.17
C ASN A 54 -15.25 -40.78 26.54
N THR A 55 -14.28 -40.38 25.74
CA THR A 55 -12.84 -40.55 26.02
C THR A 55 -12.28 -39.30 26.67
N TYR A 56 -11.68 -39.43 27.85
CA TYR A 56 -11.05 -38.35 28.58
C TYR A 56 -9.53 -38.48 28.52
N SER A 57 -8.82 -37.39 28.30
CA SER A 57 -7.37 -37.36 28.40
C SER A 57 -6.95 -37.01 29.84
N LEU A 58 -6.06 -37.82 30.41
CA LEU A 58 -5.44 -37.53 31.70
C LEU A 58 -4.16 -36.75 31.47
N ARG A 59 -4.01 -35.65 32.22
CA ARG A 59 -2.79 -34.87 32.25
C ARG A 59 -2.33 -34.73 33.70
N VAL A 60 -1.10 -35.07 33.96
CA VAL A 60 -0.45 -34.87 35.25
C VAL A 60 0.24 -33.53 35.20
N GLU A 61 -0.21 -32.55 36.00
CA GLU A 61 0.42 -31.26 36.15
C GLU A 61 1.59 -31.37 37.13
N GLY A 62 2.82 -31.20 36.63
CA GLY A 62 4.05 -31.23 37.42
C GLY A 62 4.84 -29.93 37.36
N GLU A 63 4.34 -28.92 36.64
CA GLU A 63 4.98 -27.60 36.60
C GLU A 63 4.81 -26.87 37.93
N PHE A 64 5.89 -26.30 38.45
CA PHE A 64 5.86 -25.49 39.66
C PHE A 64 5.12 -24.17 39.43
N LYS A 65 4.19 -23.83 40.31
CA LYS A 65 3.42 -22.58 40.25
C LYS A 65 4.08 -21.45 41.08
N ASP A 66 4.79 -21.81 42.15
CA ASP A 66 5.51 -20.89 43.00
C ASP A 66 7.01 -21.26 43.04
N PRO A 67 7.93 -20.30 42.87
CA PRO A 67 9.37 -20.53 43.00
C PRO A 67 9.77 -21.18 44.33
N LYS A 68 9.01 -20.95 45.41
CA LYS A 68 9.23 -21.59 46.71
C LYS A 68 9.02 -23.10 46.71
N GLU A 69 8.18 -23.63 45.84
CA GLU A 69 7.98 -25.07 45.70
C GLU A 69 9.27 -25.73 45.20
N MET A 70 10.04 -25.05 44.35
CA MET A 70 11.30 -25.54 43.81
C MET A 70 12.37 -25.72 44.90
N GLU A 71 12.35 -24.91 45.99
CA GLU A 71 13.27 -25.02 47.10
C GLU A 71 13.22 -26.41 47.78
N ASN A 72 12.09 -27.10 47.68
CA ASN A 72 11.86 -28.41 48.32
C ASN A 72 12.17 -29.61 47.39
N ILE A 73 12.70 -29.37 46.20
CA ILE A 73 13.14 -30.46 45.30
C ILE A 73 14.34 -31.18 45.96
N VAL A 74 14.28 -32.51 45.95
CA VAL A 74 15.41 -33.34 46.38
C VAL A 74 16.40 -33.45 45.22
N VAL A 75 17.57 -32.86 45.40
CA VAL A 75 18.64 -32.80 44.38
C VAL A 75 19.71 -33.87 44.55
N GLY A 76 19.67 -34.58 45.68
CA GLY A 76 20.60 -35.69 45.94
C GLY A 76 20.42 -36.30 47.33
N THR A 77 21.29 -37.25 47.67
CA THR A 77 21.38 -37.84 49.02
C THR A 77 22.81 -37.80 49.49
N HIS A 78 23.03 -37.39 50.74
CA HIS A 78 24.35 -37.39 51.39
C HIS A 78 24.24 -38.09 52.76
N ASN A 79 25.10 -39.12 52.97
CA ASN A 79 25.06 -39.94 54.17
C ASN A 79 23.66 -40.48 54.56
N GLY A 80 22.82 -40.85 53.57
CA GLY A 80 21.49 -41.35 53.76
C GLY A 80 20.40 -40.29 54.03
N ALA A 81 20.76 -39.02 54.10
CA ALA A 81 19.84 -37.89 54.23
C ALA A 81 19.57 -37.23 52.87
N SER A 82 18.32 -36.82 52.63
CA SER A 82 17.94 -36.10 51.42
C SER A 82 18.50 -34.68 51.42
N VAL A 83 19.14 -34.26 50.34
CA VAL A 83 19.63 -32.89 50.13
C VAL A 83 18.62 -32.14 49.28
N TYR A 84 18.09 -31.04 49.79
CA TYR A 84 17.11 -30.21 49.11
C TYR A 84 17.78 -29.09 48.32
N LEU A 85 17.12 -28.58 47.28
CA LEU A 85 17.65 -27.46 46.48
C LEU A 85 17.98 -26.22 47.32
N ARG A 86 17.17 -25.89 48.36
CA ARG A 86 17.42 -24.81 49.30
C ARG A 86 18.74 -24.95 50.09
N ASP A 87 19.26 -26.16 50.20
CA ASP A 87 20.48 -26.40 50.98
C ASP A 87 21.73 -26.02 50.15
N VAL A 88 21.65 -26.13 48.84
CA VAL A 88 22.77 -25.94 47.89
C VAL A 88 22.61 -24.73 46.99
N ALA A 89 21.39 -24.18 46.86
CA ALA A 89 21.08 -23.08 45.95
C ALA A 89 20.08 -22.10 46.59
N LYS A 90 20.05 -20.87 46.04
CA LYS A 90 19.05 -19.85 46.32
C LYS A 90 18.15 -19.70 45.10
N VAL A 91 16.85 -19.89 45.25
CA VAL A 91 15.85 -19.69 44.22
C VAL A 91 15.34 -18.24 44.31
N VAL A 92 15.38 -17.52 43.19
CA VAL A 92 14.97 -16.12 43.13
C VAL A 92 14.02 -15.95 41.94
N ASP A 93 12.83 -15.43 42.21
CA ASP A 93 11.91 -14.99 41.16
C ASP A 93 12.45 -13.68 40.59
N SER A 94 12.75 -13.69 39.31
CA SER A 94 13.44 -12.63 38.61
C SER A 94 12.85 -12.39 37.22
N VAL A 95 13.52 -11.58 36.45
CA VAL A 95 13.21 -11.34 35.06
C VAL A 95 14.45 -11.60 34.21
N GLU A 96 14.24 -12.15 33.02
CA GLU A 96 15.31 -12.41 32.06
C GLU A 96 16.11 -11.12 31.79
N GLU A 97 17.43 -11.25 31.73
CA GLU A 97 18.32 -10.15 31.39
C GLU A 97 17.94 -9.62 29.99
N ARG A 98 17.55 -8.37 29.94
CA ARG A 98 16.97 -7.79 28.73
C ARG A 98 18.04 -7.53 27.69
N ALA A 99 17.95 -8.23 26.55
CA ALA A 99 18.76 -7.93 25.38
C ALA A 99 18.36 -6.59 24.71
N GLN A 100 17.10 -6.16 24.86
CA GLN A 100 16.57 -4.93 24.27
C GLN A 100 15.75 -4.14 25.30
N LYS A 101 15.96 -2.82 25.32
CA LYS A 101 15.16 -1.88 26.10
C LYS A 101 14.42 -0.97 25.13
N THR A 102 13.11 -0.85 25.31
CA THR A 102 12.26 0.03 24.50
C THR A 102 11.86 1.24 25.31
N TYR A 103 11.98 2.43 24.70
CA TYR A 103 11.56 3.69 25.32
C TYR A 103 10.57 4.40 24.39
N SER A 104 9.52 4.95 24.97
CA SER A 104 8.58 5.84 24.29
C SER A 104 8.51 7.15 25.06
N ASN A 105 8.89 8.26 24.44
CA ASN A 105 8.96 9.59 25.06
C ASN A 105 9.76 9.62 26.38
N GLY A 106 10.88 8.87 26.43
CA GLY A 106 11.74 8.77 27.61
C GLY A 106 11.24 7.82 28.71
N VAL A 107 10.05 7.26 28.57
CA VAL A 107 9.49 6.26 29.50
C VAL A 107 9.79 4.87 28.97
N GLN A 108 10.29 4.00 29.83
CA GLN A 108 10.54 2.60 29.49
C GLN A 108 9.21 1.86 29.32
N GLY A 109 9.10 1.07 28.25
CA GLY A 109 7.90 0.30 27.97
C GLY A 109 8.21 -0.94 27.13
N ALA A 110 7.17 -1.60 26.68
CA ALA A 110 7.22 -2.70 25.71
C ALA A 110 6.60 -2.26 24.38
N MET A 111 7.19 -2.69 23.28
CA MET A 111 6.66 -2.46 21.94
C MET A 111 5.98 -3.75 21.44
N ILE A 112 4.72 -3.62 21.07
CA ILE A 112 3.94 -4.68 20.46
C ILE A 112 3.87 -4.39 18.95
N VAL A 113 4.37 -5.32 18.13
CA VAL A 113 4.32 -5.24 16.68
C VAL A 113 3.30 -6.24 16.17
N VAL A 114 2.23 -5.73 15.57
CA VAL A 114 1.18 -6.53 14.95
C VAL A 114 1.42 -6.57 13.45
N GLN A 115 1.67 -7.75 12.91
CA GLN A 115 1.90 -7.95 11.49
C GLN A 115 0.68 -8.59 10.84
N LYS A 116 0.33 -8.12 9.66
CA LYS A 116 -0.75 -8.72 8.87
C LYS A 116 -0.28 -10.02 8.19
N GLN A 117 -1.21 -10.91 7.92
CA GLN A 117 -0.97 -12.04 7.03
C GLN A 117 -0.86 -11.54 5.58
N SER A 118 -0.05 -12.22 4.76
CA SER A 118 0.07 -11.90 3.34
C SER A 118 -1.30 -11.93 2.66
N GLY A 119 -1.59 -10.96 1.80
CA GLY A 119 -2.88 -10.80 1.13
C GLY A 119 -4.02 -10.22 1.97
N ALA A 120 -3.83 -10.01 3.29
CA ALA A 120 -4.88 -9.45 4.15
C ALA A 120 -4.98 -7.93 4.04
N ASN A 121 -6.18 -7.39 4.23
CA ASN A 121 -6.44 -5.95 4.22
C ASN A 121 -5.87 -5.27 5.46
N SER A 122 -4.83 -4.43 5.26
CA SER A 122 -4.12 -3.72 6.34
C SER A 122 -5.02 -2.75 7.10
N VAL A 123 -5.86 -1.99 6.38
CA VAL A 123 -6.73 -0.96 6.96
C VAL A 123 -7.78 -1.60 7.86
N ALA A 124 -8.44 -2.67 7.38
CA ALA A 124 -9.44 -3.38 8.16
C ALA A 124 -8.87 -4.05 9.41
N ILE A 125 -7.63 -4.57 9.34
CA ILE A 125 -6.96 -5.16 10.51
C ILE A 125 -6.57 -4.07 11.50
N SER A 126 -5.97 -2.98 11.04
CA SER A 126 -5.58 -1.85 11.88
C SER A 126 -6.80 -1.29 12.62
N GLN A 127 -7.91 -1.05 11.93
CA GLN A 127 -9.13 -0.55 12.56
C GLN A 127 -9.63 -1.49 13.65
N LYS A 128 -9.69 -2.80 13.38
CA LYS A 128 -10.09 -3.79 14.39
C LYS A 128 -9.17 -3.79 15.62
N VAL A 129 -7.85 -3.63 15.42
CA VAL A 129 -6.91 -3.54 16.54
C VAL A 129 -7.14 -2.27 17.35
N ILE A 130 -7.35 -1.12 16.67
CA ILE A 130 -7.64 0.16 17.33
C ILE A 130 -8.92 0.08 18.14
N ASP A 131 -9.98 -0.52 17.58
CA ASP A 131 -11.27 -0.69 18.25
C ASP A 131 -11.18 -1.60 19.50
N MET A 132 -10.22 -2.53 19.51
CA MET A 132 -9.95 -3.40 20.66
C MET A 132 -9.13 -2.72 21.77
N LEU A 133 -8.33 -1.69 21.48
CA LEU A 133 -7.45 -1.05 22.45
C LEU A 133 -8.17 -0.57 23.73
N PRO A 134 -9.37 0.06 23.67
CA PRO A 134 -10.08 0.48 24.87
C PRO A 134 -10.51 -0.69 25.78
N GLN A 135 -10.82 -1.86 25.17
CA GLN A 135 -11.18 -3.06 25.91
C GLN A 135 -9.94 -3.67 26.58
N LEU A 136 -8.84 -3.75 25.84
CA LEU A 136 -7.54 -4.21 26.35
C LEU A 136 -7.04 -3.31 27.47
N GLN A 137 -7.15 -1.98 27.33
CA GLN A 137 -6.74 -1.03 28.36
C GLN A 137 -7.49 -1.25 29.67
N LYS A 138 -8.77 -1.63 29.63
CA LYS A 138 -9.57 -1.93 30.84
C LYS A 138 -9.14 -3.23 31.54
N SER A 139 -8.54 -4.16 30.83
CA SER A 139 -8.06 -5.44 31.37
C SER A 139 -6.65 -5.35 31.96
N LEU A 140 -5.94 -4.25 31.70
CA LEU A 140 -4.58 -4.03 32.20
C LEU A 140 -4.59 -3.26 33.54
N PRO A 141 -3.53 -3.40 34.35
CA PRO A 141 -3.33 -2.58 35.54
C PRO A 141 -3.35 -1.08 35.20
N SER A 142 -3.75 -0.25 36.13
CA SER A 142 -3.95 1.20 35.92
C SER A 142 -2.67 1.99 35.62
N ASP A 143 -1.51 1.42 35.92
CA ASP A 143 -0.18 1.97 35.66
C ASP A 143 0.32 1.67 34.23
N VAL A 144 -0.33 0.73 33.51
CA VAL A 144 0.00 0.37 32.14
C VAL A 144 -0.88 1.14 31.18
N LYS A 145 -0.27 1.91 30.26
CA LYS A 145 -0.97 2.65 29.20
C LYS A 145 -0.61 2.10 27.83
N LEU A 146 -1.64 1.81 27.04
CA LEU A 146 -1.49 1.44 25.63
C LEU A 146 -1.54 2.70 24.77
N GLY A 147 -0.62 2.80 23.80
CA GLY A 147 -0.60 3.87 22.83
C GLY A 147 -0.17 3.34 21.45
N ILE A 148 -0.63 3.98 20.40
CA ILE A 148 -0.22 3.69 19.03
C ILE A 148 1.02 4.52 18.74
N ILE A 149 2.12 3.87 18.38
CA ILE A 149 3.36 4.54 17.98
C ILE A 149 3.35 4.80 16.46
N VAL A 150 3.04 3.79 15.68
CA VAL A 150 2.99 3.86 14.22
C VAL A 150 1.80 3.04 13.73
N ASN A 151 0.99 3.65 12.89
CA ASN A 151 -0.06 2.97 12.14
C ASN A 151 0.23 3.09 10.64
N THR A 152 0.70 2.02 10.04
CA THR A 152 1.03 1.99 8.61
C THR A 152 -0.21 2.22 7.73
N SER A 153 -1.40 1.91 8.25
CA SER A 153 -2.66 2.10 7.51
C SER A 153 -3.04 3.57 7.33
N ASP A 154 -2.56 4.47 8.21
CA ASP A 154 -2.81 5.91 8.06
C ASP A 154 -2.15 6.45 6.79
N ASN A 155 -0.97 5.94 6.43
CA ASN A 155 -0.31 6.31 5.17
C ASN A 155 -1.13 5.87 3.95
N ILE A 156 -1.79 4.72 4.01
CA ILE A 156 -2.67 4.23 2.93
C ILE A 156 -3.89 5.12 2.82
N LEU A 157 -4.54 5.45 3.95
CA LEU A 157 -5.72 6.33 3.97
C LEU A 157 -5.38 7.72 3.46
N ASN A 158 -4.30 8.33 3.97
CA ASN A 158 -3.83 9.64 3.51
C ASN A 158 -3.50 9.65 2.01
N THR A 159 -2.99 8.52 1.48
CA THR A 159 -2.71 8.40 0.03
C THR A 159 -4.01 8.29 -0.77
N ILE A 160 -5.03 7.61 -0.25
CA ILE A 160 -6.36 7.55 -0.88
C ILE A 160 -7.00 8.93 -0.91
N ASP A 161 -6.98 9.67 0.20
CA ASP A 161 -7.50 11.03 0.29
C ASP A 161 -6.76 11.97 -0.68
N SER A 162 -5.44 11.88 -0.73
CA SER A 162 -4.61 12.64 -1.68
C SER A 162 -4.89 12.26 -3.14
N LEU A 163 -5.20 11.00 -3.42
CA LEU A 163 -5.61 10.55 -4.75
C LEU A 163 -6.96 11.14 -5.14
N GLU A 164 -7.95 11.13 -4.24
CA GLU A 164 -9.28 11.73 -4.45
C GLU A 164 -9.13 13.23 -4.75
N GLU A 165 -8.36 13.94 -3.94
CA GLU A 165 -8.07 15.37 -4.14
C GLU A 165 -7.37 15.62 -5.49
N THR A 166 -6.38 14.79 -5.85
CA THR A 166 -5.68 14.88 -7.13
C THR A 166 -6.61 14.65 -8.31
N ILE A 167 -7.50 13.66 -8.24
CA ILE A 167 -8.50 13.40 -9.28
C ILE A 167 -9.44 14.60 -9.43
N MET A 168 -9.90 15.17 -8.32
CA MET A 168 -10.78 16.33 -8.34
C MET A 168 -10.10 17.56 -8.98
N TYR A 169 -8.86 17.86 -8.58
CA TYR A 169 -8.11 18.96 -9.19
C TYR A 169 -7.78 18.71 -10.65
N ALA A 170 -7.33 17.50 -11.01
CA ALA A 170 -7.06 17.14 -12.40
C ALA A 170 -8.32 17.31 -13.27
N MET A 171 -9.47 16.82 -12.78
CA MET A 171 -10.75 16.97 -13.47
C MET A 171 -11.13 18.44 -13.63
N LEU A 172 -10.98 19.25 -12.57
CA LEU A 172 -11.26 20.70 -12.63
C LEU A 172 -10.37 21.39 -13.67
N PHE A 173 -9.06 21.13 -13.64
CA PHE A 173 -8.11 21.70 -14.61
C PHE A 173 -8.40 21.28 -16.03
N VAL A 174 -8.69 20.00 -16.25
CA VAL A 174 -9.03 19.46 -17.58
C VAL A 174 -10.32 20.11 -18.09
N ILE A 175 -11.36 20.23 -17.25
CA ILE A 175 -12.61 20.92 -17.60
C ILE A 175 -12.30 22.36 -18.04
N LEU A 176 -11.49 23.08 -17.27
CA LEU A 176 -11.13 24.45 -17.56
C LEU A 176 -10.36 24.55 -18.89
N VAL A 177 -9.31 23.73 -19.07
CA VAL A 177 -8.46 23.76 -20.26
C VAL A 177 -9.28 23.38 -21.50
N VAL A 178 -9.99 22.26 -21.47
CA VAL A 178 -10.81 21.80 -22.60
C VAL A 178 -11.91 22.82 -22.94
N PHE A 179 -12.52 23.42 -21.93
CA PHE A 179 -13.53 24.45 -22.11
C PHE A 179 -12.94 25.71 -22.76
N VAL A 180 -11.74 26.14 -22.36
CA VAL A 180 -11.02 27.28 -22.91
C VAL A 180 -10.61 27.03 -24.37
N PHE A 181 -10.08 25.84 -24.68
CA PHE A 181 -9.56 25.55 -26.02
C PHE A 181 -10.66 25.14 -27.02
N LEU A 182 -11.55 24.21 -26.63
CA LEU A 182 -12.58 23.73 -27.55
C LEU A 182 -13.88 24.57 -27.53
N GLY A 183 -14.14 25.33 -26.47
CA GLY A 183 -15.34 26.15 -26.35
C GLY A 183 -16.66 25.38 -26.40
N ARG A 184 -16.64 24.07 -26.07
CA ARG A 184 -17.78 23.16 -26.21
C ARG A 184 -18.01 22.36 -24.95
N TRP A 185 -19.07 22.60 -24.23
CA TRP A 185 -19.39 21.90 -23.01
C TRP A 185 -19.57 20.38 -23.19
N ARG A 186 -20.05 19.94 -24.39
CA ARG A 186 -20.24 18.50 -24.68
C ARG A 186 -18.90 17.77 -24.82
N ALA A 187 -17.90 18.40 -25.42
CA ALA A 187 -16.55 17.87 -25.49
C ALA A 187 -15.95 17.71 -24.09
N THR A 188 -16.14 18.71 -23.25
CA THR A 188 -15.69 18.69 -21.85
C THR A 188 -16.33 17.53 -21.07
N VAL A 189 -17.66 17.31 -21.24
CA VAL A 189 -18.38 16.19 -20.58
C VAL A 189 -17.81 14.83 -21.02
N ILE A 190 -17.48 14.66 -22.31
CA ILE A 190 -16.88 13.40 -22.80
C ILE A 190 -15.58 13.09 -22.05
N ILE A 191 -14.69 14.07 -21.92
CA ILE A 191 -13.42 13.89 -21.20
C ILE A 191 -13.66 13.61 -19.72
N CYS A 192 -14.58 14.35 -19.08
CA CYS A 192 -14.95 14.12 -17.68
C CYS A 192 -15.45 12.71 -17.38
N ILE A 193 -16.07 12.04 -18.37
CA ILE A 193 -16.53 10.65 -18.24
C ILE A 193 -15.40 9.67 -18.57
N THR A 194 -14.53 10.01 -19.52
CA THR A 194 -13.42 9.13 -19.95
C THR A 194 -12.39 8.92 -18.83
N ILE A 195 -12.09 9.94 -18.04
CA ILE A 195 -11.13 9.86 -16.92
C ILE A 195 -11.56 8.80 -15.88
N PRO A 196 -12.73 8.92 -15.22
CA PRO A 196 -13.17 7.92 -14.26
C PRO A 196 -13.30 6.52 -14.86
N MET A 197 -13.73 6.41 -16.12
CA MET A 197 -13.87 5.13 -16.80
C MET A 197 -12.53 4.40 -16.96
N SER A 198 -11.48 5.13 -17.37
CA SER A 198 -10.13 4.57 -17.49
C SER A 198 -9.53 4.19 -16.13
N LEU A 199 -9.80 4.98 -15.08
CA LEU A 199 -9.38 4.68 -13.72
C LEU A 199 -10.07 3.42 -13.19
N VAL A 200 -11.40 3.32 -13.35
CA VAL A 200 -12.16 2.13 -12.92
C VAL A 200 -11.66 0.88 -13.62
N ALA A 201 -11.38 0.94 -14.94
CA ALA A 201 -10.82 -0.19 -15.67
C ALA A 201 -9.43 -0.58 -15.15
N SER A 202 -8.60 0.37 -14.73
CA SER A 202 -7.30 0.13 -14.09
C SER A 202 -7.44 -0.51 -12.72
N PHE A 203 -8.43 -0.11 -11.91
CA PHE A 203 -8.75 -0.76 -10.63
C PHE A 203 -9.26 -2.20 -10.80
N ILE A 204 -10.07 -2.46 -11.84
CA ILE A 204 -10.52 -3.83 -12.16
C ILE A 204 -9.32 -4.72 -12.49
N TYR A 205 -8.38 -4.22 -13.28
CA TYR A 205 -7.14 -4.95 -13.56
C TYR A 205 -6.34 -5.27 -12.31
N LEU A 206 -6.14 -4.28 -11.42
CA LEU A 206 -5.49 -4.47 -10.13
C LEU A 206 -6.16 -5.56 -9.28
N GLY A 207 -7.50 -5.56 -9.23
CA GLY A 207 -8.27 -6.55 -8.49
C GLY A 207 -8.11 -7.97 -9.01
N ILE A 208 -7.95 -8.13 -10.34
CA ILE A 208 -7.87 -9.46 -10.98
C ILE A 208 -6.45 -10.06 -10.90
N ILE A 209 -5.42 -9.26 -11.17
CA ILE A 209 -4.05 -9.78 -11.39
C ILE A 209 -3.19 -9.67 -10.14
N ASP A 210 -3.28 -8.60 -9.39
CA ASP A 210 -2.42 -8.34 -8.22
C ASP A 210 -3.05 -8.80 -6.89
N GLY A 211 -4.11 -9.59 -6.94
CA GLY A 211 -4.82 -10.10 -5.76
C GLY A 211 -5.55 -9.01 -4.97
N GLY A 212 -5.81 -7.84 -5.58
CA GLY A 212 -6.62 -6.77 -4.99
C GLY A 212 -5.93 -5.96 -3.90
N SER A 213 -4.62 -6.05 -3.74
CA SER A 213 -3.91 -5.26 -2.73
C SER A 213 -3.58 -3.86 -3.24
N LEU A 214 -4.37 -2.87 -2.84
CA LEU A 214 -4.02 -1.47 -2.99
C LEU A 214 -2.88 -1.13 -2.01
N ASN A 215 -1.80 -0.60 -2.54
CA ASN A 215 -0.67 -0.10 -1.76
C ASN A 215 -0.31 1.33 -2.20
N ILE A 216 0.57 1.96 -1.44
CA ILE A 216 1.00 3.34 -1.68
C ILE A 216 1.55 3.51 -3.10
N ILE A 217 2.28 2.52 -3.62
CA ILE A 217 2.90 2.58 -4.95
C ILE A 217 1.85 2.53 -6.05
N SER A 218 0.88 1.59 -5.97
CA SER A 218 -0.19 1.48 -6.97
C SER A 218 -1.06 2.74 -7.01
N LEU A 219 -1.37 3.33 -5.84
CA LEU A 219 -2.12 4.59 -5.75
C LEU A 219 -1.32 5.78 -6.31
N SER A 220 -0.02 5.84 -6.03
CA SER A 220 0.86 6.86 -6.59
C SER A 220 0.99 6.75 -8.11
N CYS A 221 1.06 5.52 -8.65
CA CYS A 221 1.05 5.29 -10.11
C CYS A 221 -0.23 5.78 -10.76
N LEU A 222 -1.38 5.54 -10.15
CA LEU A 222 -2.67 6.05 -10.61
C LEU A 222 -2.69 7.57 -10.65
N SER A 223 -2.20 8.23 -9.60
CA SER A 223 -2.10 9.69 -9.54
C SER A 223 -1.25 10.27 -10.68
N ILE A 224 -0.08 9.67 -10.96
CA ILE A 224 0.81 10.09 -12.07
C ILE A 224 0.17 9.82 -13.43
N ALA A 225 -0.54 8.70 -13.57
CA ALA A 225 -1.12 8.28 -14.84
C ALA A 225 -2.32 9.11 -15.28
N ILE A 226 -3.02 9.81 -14.36
CA ILE A 226 -4.21 10.62 -14.68
C ILE A 226 -3.92 11.63 -15.79
N GLY A 227 -2.78 12.32 -15.76
CA GLY A 227 -2.37 13.26 -16.79
C GLY A 227 -2.29 12.60 -18.17
N ASN A 228 -1.58 11.49 -18.26
CA ASN A 228 -1.36 10.79 -19.52
C ASN A 228 -2.65 10.15 -20.10
N VAL A 229 -3.55 9.69 -19.23
CA VAL A 229 -4.86 9.13 -19.64
C VAL A 229 -5.71 10.16 -20.37
N VAL A 230 -5.60 11.41 -19.96
CA VAL A 230 -6.38 12.52 -20.56
C VAL A 230 -5.85 12.88 -21.94
N ASP A 231 -4.54 12.85 -22.15
CA ASP A 231 -3.90 13.29 -23.38
C ASP A 231 -4.35 12.48 -24.59
N ASP A 232 -4.39 11.15 -24.50
CA ASP A 232 -4.86 10.28 -25.56
C ASP A 232 -6.32 10.58 -25.95
N ALA A 233 -7.18 10.80 -24.96
CA ALA A 233 -8.58 11.11 -25.18
C ALA A 233 -8.78 12.50 -25.80
N ILE A 234 -7.98 13.51 -25.45
CA ILE A 234 -8.03 14.85 -26.01
C ILE A 234 -7.67 14.81 -27.50
N VAL A 235 -6.61 14.11 -27.89
CA VAL A 235 -6.18 14.01 -29.29
C VAL A 235 -7.29 13.45 -30.18
N VAL A 236 -7.93 12.35 -29.73
CA VAL A 236 -9.06 11.75 -30.49
C VAL A 236 -10.26 12.70 -30.54
N LEU A 237 -10.63 13.31 -29.41
CA LEU A 237 -11.77 14.23 -29.33
C LEU A 237 -11.59 15.46 -30.23
N GLU A 238 -10.39 16.04 -30.21
CA GLU A 238 -10.06 17.22 -31.02
C GLU A 238 -10.19 16.92 -32.52
N ASN A 239 -9.61 15.79 -32.97
CA ASN A 239 -9.69 15.41 -34.39
C ASN A 239 -11.14 15.14 -34.82
N VAL A 240 -11.93 14.42 -33.99
CA VAL A 240 -13.38 14.19 -34.23
C VAL A 240 -14.12 15.51 -34.31
N THR A 241 -13.83 16.44 -33.42
CA THR A 241 -14.46 17.76 -33.39
C THR A 241 -14.16 18.56 -34.66
N THR A 242 -12.92 18.55 -35.10
CA THR A 242 -12.46 19.18 -36.35
C THR A 242 -13.19 18.62 -37.59
N HIS A 243 -13.38 17.29 -37.66
CA HIS A 243 -14.15 16.68 -38.76
C HIS A 243 -15.63 17.08 -38.74
N ILE A 244 -16.25 17.16 -37.57
CA ILE A 244 -17.64 17.64 -37.40
C ILE A 244 -17.75 19.11 -37.83
N GLU A 245 -16.77 19.96 -37.51
CA GLU A 245 -16.74 21.37 -37.94
C GLU A 245 -16.62 21.53 -39.44
N ARG A 246 -15.92 20.62 -40.07
CA ARG A 246 -15.82 20.56 -41.56
C ARG A 246 -17.08 20.06 -42.23
N GLY A 247 -18.13 19.71 -41.44
CA GLY A 247 -19.45 19.32 -41.98
C GLY A 247 -19.70 17.84 -42.07
N SER A 248 -18.80 16.99 -41.51
CA SER A 248 -19.01 15.54 -41.49
C SER A 248 -20.11 15.15 -40.47
N GLU A 249 -20.89 14.12 -40.77
CA GLU A 249 -21.84 13.54 -39.84
C GLU A 249 -21.12 12.98 -38.60
N PRO A 250 -21.62 13.18 -37.36
CA PRO A 250 -20.90 12.79 -36.13
C PRO A 250 -20.44 11.34 -36.08
N LYS A 251 -21.22 10.39 -36.61
CA LYS A 251 -20.84 8.98 -36.67
C LYS A 251 -19.68 8.73 -37.64
N GLN A 252 -19.74 9.33 -38.84
CA GLN A 252 -18.67 9.21 -39.82
C GLN A 252 -17.41 9.94 -39.38
N ALA A 253 -17.57 11.14 -38.78
CA ALA A 253 -16.48 11.91 -38.22
C ALA A 253 -15.76 11.12 -37.13
N ALA A 254 -16.47 10.45 -36.23
CA ALA A 254 -15.88 9.64 -35.17
C ALA A 254 -15.04 8.48 -35.73
N ILE A 255 -15.51 7.80 -36.76
CA ILE A 255 -14.79 6.67 -37.39
C ILE A 255 -13.55 7.18 -38.16
N HIS A 256 -13.71 8.16 -39.04
CA HIS A 256 -12.61 8.62 -39.89
C HIS A 256 -11.53 9.34 -39.09
N ALA A 257 -11.91 10.27 -38.21
CA ALA A 257 -10.98 11.02 -37.38
C ALA A 257 -10.20 10.12 -36.44
N THR A 258 -10.87 9.14 -35.82
CA THR A 258 -10.16 8.20 -34.92
C THR A 258 -9.16 7.35 -35.71
N ASN A 259 -9.52 6.90 -36.89
CA ASN A 259 -8.62 6.10 -37.75
C ASN A 259 -7.36 6.87 -38.18
N GLU A 260 -7.49 8.19 -38.42
CA GLU A 260 -6.37 9.06 -38.77
C GLU A 260 -5.35 9.17 -37.64
N VAL A 261 -5.82 9.29 -36.38
CA VAL A 261 -4.93 9.50 -35.23
C VAL A 261 -4.57 8.23 -34.49
N ALA A 262 -5.23 7.10 -34.80
CA ALA A 262 -5.04 5.83 -34.08
C ALA A 262 -3.57 5.39 -34.03
N ILE A 263 -2.87 5.45 -35.18
CA ILE A 263 -1.45 5.08 -35.27
C ILE A 263 -0.59 5.98 -34.38
N SER A 264 -0.88 7.29 -34.36
CA SER A 264 -0.13 8.27 -33.55
C SER A 264 -0.35 8.05 -32.07
N VAL A 265 -1.59 7.78 -31.65
CA VAL A 265 -1.93 7.48 -30.25
C VAL A 265 -1.28 6.15 -29.81
N ILE A 266 -1.35 5.10 -30.63
CA ILE A 266 -0.68 3.82 -30.34
C ILE A 266 0.84 4.01 -30.25
N ALA A 267 1.44 4.75 -31.17
CA ALA A 267 2.89 5.01 -31.16
C ALA A 267 3.33 5.79 -29.90
N SER A 268 2.56 6.80 -29.48
CA SER A 268 2.78 7.54 -28.24
C SER A 268 2.75 6.61 -27.03
N THR A 269 1.71 5.78 -26.91
CA THR A 269 1.56 4.82 -25.82
C THR A 269 2.68 3.78 -25.81
N LEU A 270 3.07 3.23 -26.97
CA LEU A 270 4.20 2.30 -27.08
C LEU A 270 5.51 2.94 -26.62
N THR A 271 5.70 4.22 -26.92
CA THR A 271 6.88 4.97 -26.47
C THR A 271 6.88 5.09 -24.93
N MET A 272 5.74 5.40 -24.32
CA MET A 272 5.60 5.43 -22.86
C MET A 272 5.84 4.05 -22.25
N ILE A 273 5.26 2.99 -22.81
CA ILE A 273 5.50 1.63 -22.36
C ILE A 273 7.00 1.28 -22.47
N ALA A 274 7.67 1.65 -23.55
CA ALA A 274 9.10 1.41 -23.73
C ALA A 274 9.97 2.11 -22.67
N VAL A 275 9.51 3.21 -22.09
CA VAL A 275 10.18 3.91 -20.98
C VAL A 275 9.93 3.19 -19.63
N PHE A 276 8.70 2.75 -19.37
CA PHE A 276 8.34 2.16 -18.08
C PHE A 276 8.63 0.65 -18.00
N PHE A 277 8.60 -0.07 -19.11
CA PHE A 277 8.83 -1.52 -19.15
C PHE A 277 10.19 -1.94 -18.59
N PRO A 278 11.33 -1.27 -18.89
CA PRO A 278 12.63 -1.61 -18.31
C PRO A 278 12.68 -1.54 -16.78
N LEU A 279 11.82 -0.70 -16.15
CA LEU A 279 11.73 -0.64 -14.69
C LEU A 279 11.26 -1.96 -14.09
N THR A 280 10.53 -2.78 -14.85
CA THR A 280 10.08 -4.11 -14.42
C THR A 280 11.22 -5.12 -14.27
N MET A 281 12.37 -4.84 -14.90
CA MET A 281 13.55 -5.71 -14.91
C MET A 281 14.58 -5.36 -13.84
N VAL A 282 14.37 -4.27 -13.08
CA VAL A 282 15.28 -3.86 -12.00
C VAL A 282 15.25 -4.91 -10.90
N SER A 283 16.44 -5.34 -10.44
CA SER A 283 16.62 -6.32 -9.37
C SER A 283 16.96 -5.65 -8.02
N GLY A 284 16.88 -6.44 -6.94
CA GLY A 284 17.15 -5.96 -5.58
C GLY A 284 15.93 -5.40 -4.85
N MET A 285 16.15 -4.82 -3.67
CA MET A 285 15.05 -4.28 -2.83
C MET A 285 14.29 -3.15 -3.52
N SER A 286 14.99 -2.23 -4.18
CA SER A 286 14.36 -1.18 -4.99
C SER A 286 13.64 -1.76 -6.22
N GLY A 287 14.10 -2.90 -6.73
CA GLY A 287 13.48 -3.57 -7.87
C GLY A 287 12.04 -4.03 -7.61
N VAL A 288 11.70 -4.36 -6.36
CA VAL A 288 10.31 -4.71 -5.99
C VAL A 288 9.38 -3.52 -6.23
N LEU A 289 9.80 -2.31 -5.83
CA LEU A 289 9.05 -1.08 -5.98
C LEU A 289 8.94 -0.67 -7.46
N PHE A 290 10.07 -0.66 -8.18
CA PHE A 290 10.11 -0.28 -9.59
C PHE A 290 9.39 -1.27 -10.49
N ARG A 291 9.42 -2.56 -10.19
CA ARG A 291 8.68 -3.59 -10.94
C ARG A 291 7.17 -3.33 -10.87
N GLN A 292 6.66 -3.04 -9.67
CA GLN A 292 5.25 -2.75 -9.49
C GLN A 292 4.85 -1.46 -10.22
N LEU A 293 5.65 -0.39 -10.07
CA LEU A 293 5.45 0.87 -10.80
C LEU A 293 5.45 0.66 -12.31
N GLY A 294 6.46 -0.04 -12.84
CA GLY A 294 6.59 -0.30 -14.28
C GLY A 294 5.39 -1.07 -14.86
N TRP A 295 4.97 -2.17 -14.21
CA TRP A 295 3.81 -2.95 -14.64
C TRP A 295 2.52 -2.14 -14.57
N MET A 296 2.29 -1.42 -13.48
CA MET A 296 1.10 -0.59 -13.31
C MET A 296 1.00 0.48 -14.40
N MET A 297 2.08 1.20 -14.67
CA MET A 297 2.10 2.23 -15.71
C MET A 297 1.84 1.63 -17.08
N CYS A 298 2.47 0.51 -17.44
CA CYS A 298 2.22 -0.15 -18.72
C CYS A 298 0.76 -0.55 -18.92
N VAL A 299 0.13 -1.05 -17.85
CA VAL A 299 -1.29 -1.47 -17.91
C VAL A 299 -2.21 -0.25 -18.01
N ILE A 300 -2.00 0.76 -17.19
CA ILE A 300 -2.84 1.97 -17.22
C ILE A 300 -2.76 2.64 -18.60
N MET A 301 -1.55 2.75 -19.19
CA MET A 301 -1.37 3.29 -20.53
C MET A 301 -2.08 2.46 -21.60
N THR A 302 -2.00 1.14 -21.53
CA THR A 302 -2.71 0.25 -22.47
C THR A 302 -4.23 0.42 -22.35
N VAL A 303 -4.76 0.44 -21.13
CA VAL A 303 -6.19 0.66 -20.85
C VAL A 303 -6.64 2.03 -21.34
N SER A 304 -5.82 3.07 -21.11
CA SER A 304 -6.08 4.43 -21.58
C SER A 304 -6.23 4.48 -23.10
N THR A 305 -5.28 3.90 -23.82
CA THR A 305 -5.31 3.87 -25.30
C THR A 305 -6.52 3.12 -25.82
N VAL A 306 -6.85 1.96 -25.24
CA VAL A 306 -8.06 1.21 -25.61
C VAL A 306 -9.31 2.05 -25.35
N SER A 307 -9.37 2.75 -24.23
CA SER A 307 -10.49 3.65 -23.90
C SER A 307 -10.56 4.85 -24.84
N ALA A 308 -9.43 5.47 -25.15
CA ALA A 308 -9.36 6.61 -26.07
C ALA A 308 -9.78 6.23 -27.52
N LEU A 309 -9.42 5.03 -27.98
CA LEU A 309 -9.74 4.59 -29.33
C LEU A 309 -11.11 3.90 -29.48
N SER A 310 -11.75 3.50 -28.39
CA SER A 310 -13.06 2.84 -28.41
C SER A 310 -14.16 3.68 -27.75
N PHE A 311 -13.98 4.02 -26.48
CA PHE A 311 -15.00 4.72 -25.70
C PHE A 311 -15.14 6.18 -26.11
N THR A 312 -14.04 6.91 -26.31
CA THR A 312 -14.07 8.33 -26.67
C THR A 312 -14.79 8.55 -28.01
N PRO A 313 -14.46 7.83 -29.13
CA PRO A 313 -15.19 8.03 -30.39
C PRO A 313 -16.67 7.62 -30.30
N MET A 314 -17.00 6.60 -29.52
CA MET A 314 -18.39 6.22 -29.27
C MET A 314 -19.19 7.36 -28.62
N MET A 315 -18.63 7.97 -27.58
CA MET A 315 -19.23 9.11 -26.89
C MET A 315 -19.31 10.34 -27.80
N CYS A 316 -18.28 10.58 -28.64
CA CYS A 316 -18.28 11.64 -29.64
C CYS A 316 -19.41 11.47 -30.64
N ALA A 317 -19.62 10.26 -31.17
CA ALA A 317 -20.69 9.96 -32.13
C ALA A 317 -22.10 10.20 -31.54
N GLN A 318 -22.28 10.00 -30.21
CA GLN A 318 -23.56 10.17 -29.56
C GLN A 318 -23.82 11.60 -29.06
N LEU A 319 -22.82 12.25 -28.49
CA LEU A 319 -22.97 13.53 -27.78
C LEU A 319 -22.61 14.75 -28.63
N LEU A 320 -21.63 14.62 -29.57
CA LEU A 320 -21.25 15.74 -30.41
C LEU A 320 -22.27 15.97 -31.53
N ARG A 321 -22.64 17.22 -31.72
CA ARG A 321 -23.51 17.68 -32.82
C ARG A 321 -23.03 19.03 -33.31
N LEU A 322 -23.24 19.32 -34.57
CA LEU A 322 -23.00 20.65 -35.14
C LEU A 322 -23.88 21.69 -34.42
N GLN A 323 -23.28 22.56 -33.69
CA GLN A 323 -24.01 23.66 -33.02
C GLN A 323 -24.12 24.85 -33.99
N LYS A 324 -25.33 25.05 -34.52
CA LYS A 324 -25.63 26.20 -35.40
C LYS A 324 -25.76 27.55 -34.70
N LYS A 325 -25.95 27.60 -33.39
CA LYS A 325 -26.07 28.87 -32.62
C LYS A 325 -25.46 28.68 -31.21
N GLN A 326 -24.42 29.43 -30.92
CA GLN A 326 -23.93 29.59 -29.54
C GLN A 326 -24.72 30.72 -28.83
N SER A 327 -24.90 30.59 -27.51
CA SER A 327 -25.56 31.62 -26.70
C SER A 327 -24.75 32.92 -26.74
N LYS A 328 -25.44 34.07 -26.85
CA LYS A 328 -24.83 35.41 -26.87
C LYS A 328 -23.94 35.66 -25.65
N MET A 329 -24.33 35.18 -24.49
CA MET A 329 -23.57 35.33 -23.24
C MET A 329 -22.24 34.52 -23.26
N PHE A 330 -22.24 33.35 -23.90
CA PHE A 330 -21.05 32.52 -24.12
C PHE A 330 -20.07 33.17 -25.09
N LEU A 331 -20.59 33.75 -26.19
CA LEU A 331 -19.79 34.47 -27.19
C LEU A 331 -19.04 35.66 -26.57
N THR A 332 -19.66 36.40 -25.67
CA THR A 332 -19.04 37.59 -25.03
C THR A 332 -17.85 37.19 -24.14
N LEU A 333 -17.94 36.05 -23.43
CA LEU A 333 -16.85 35.58 -22.55
C LEU A 333 -15.76 34.87 -23.35
N TYR A 334 -16.12 34.14 -24.42
CA TYR A 334 -15.23 33.30 -25.19
C TYR A 334 -14.47 34.08 -26.31
N THR A 335 -15.07 35.12 -26.88
CA THR A 335 -14.47 35.92 -27.95
C THR A 335 -13.07 36.51 -27.62
N PRO A 336 -12.81 37.03 -26.40
CA PRO A 336 -11.46 37.54 -26.08
C PRO A 336 -10.44 36.38 -25.99
N ILE A 337 -10.85 35.21 -25.50
CA ILE A 337 -9.98 34.02 -25.41
C ILE A 337 -9.64 33.53 -26.81
N GLN A 338 -10.65 33.45 -27.69
CA GLN A 338 -10.46 33.02 -29.06
C GLN A 338 -9.55 33.97 -29.86
N ARG A 339 -9.69 35.29 -29.68
CA ARG A 339 -8.78 36.25 -30.30
C ARG A 339 -7.33 36.11 -29.82
N ALA A 340 -7.15 35.80 -28.54
CA ALA A 340 -5.83 35.52 -27.97
C ALA A 340 -5.22 34.24 -28.57
N LEU A 341 -6.02 33.17 -28.74
CA LEU A 341 -5.59 31.94 -29.37
C LEU A 341 -5.27 32.14 -30.85
N ASP A 342 -6.14 32.80 -31.63
CA ASP A 342 -5.91 33.16 -33.03
C ASP A 342 -4.62 33.99 -33.19
N GLY A 343 -4.39 34.93 -32.25
CA GLY A 343 -3.16 35.71 -32.19
C GLY A 343 -1.91 34.86 -31.95
N LEU A 344 -2.02 33.86 -31.11
CA LEU A 344 -0.99 32.89 -30.78
C LEU A 344 -0.66 32.01 -32.00
N ASP A 345 -1.68 31.56 -32.73
CA ASP A 345 -1.53 30.80 -33.97
C ASP A 345 -0.79 31.59 -35.05
N VAL A 346 -1.17 32.83 -35.28
CA VAL A 346 -0.46 33.73 -36.22
C VAL A 346 0.99 33.97 -35.79
N TRP A 347 1.22 34.19 -34.50
CA TRP A 347 2.58 34.33 -33.96
C TRP A 347 3.40 33.05 -34.18
N TYR A 348 2.84 31.89 -33.87
CA TYR A 348 3.48 30.58 -34.04
C TYR A 348 3.79 30.33 -35.53
N GLN A 349 2.85 30.55 -36.42
CA GLN A 349 3.03 30.42 -37.87
C GLN A 349 4.19 31.28 -38.37
N ASN A 350 4.29 32.53 -37.92
CA ASN A 350 5.37 33.45 -38.27
C ASN A 350 6.74 32.95 -37.76
N ARG A 351 6.78 32.42 -36.50
CA ARG A 351 8.00 31.85 -35.91
C ARG A 351 8.40 30.54 -36.62
N LEU A 352 7.45 29.71 -36.98
CA LEU A 352 7.70 28.48 -37.71
C LEU A 352 8.25 28.77 -39.11
N ASN A 353 7.66 29.71 -39.82
CA ASN A 353 8.16 30.16 -41.12
C ASN A 353 9.59 30.73 -41.04
N TRP A 354 9.90 31.48 -39.98
CA TRP A 354 11.25 31.93 -39.71
C TRP A 354 12.21 30.77 -39.45
N ALA A 355 11.82 29.83 -38.60
CA ALA A 355 12.63 28.67 -38.24
C ALA A 355 12.93 27.77 -39.44
N VAL A 356 11.95 27.51 -40.29
CA VAL A 356 12.13 26.75 -41.56
C VAL A 356 13.08 27.45 -42.53
N ARG A 357 13.02 28.79 -42.59
CA ARG A 357 13.94 29.56 -43.46
C ARG A 357 15.36 29.62 -42.89
N HIS A 358 15.54 29.60 -41.56
CA HIS A 358 16.83 29.71 -40.88
C HIS A 358 17.22 28.39 -40.19
N ARG A 359 17.05 27.27 -40.87
CA ARG A 359 17.25 25.92 -40.31
C ARG A 359 18.61 25.68 -39.62
N LEU A 360 19.70 26.25 -40.23
CA LEU A 360 21.05 26.17 -39.64
C LEU A 360 21.19 26.89 -38.32
N THR A 361 20.59 28.07 -38.17
CA THR A 361 20.61 28.88 -36.96
C THR A 361 19.81 28.21 -35.85
N VAL A 362 18.67 27.58 -36.19
CA VAL A 362 17.86 26.81 -35.26
C VAL A 362 18.58 25.54 -34.81
N MET A 363 19.21 24.83 -35.71
CA MET A 363 20.01 23.64 -35.36
C MET A 363 21.21 23.99 -34.47
N ALA A 364 21.88 25.09 -34.75
CA ALA A 364 22.99 25.57 -33.93
C ALA A 364 22.55 26.05 -32.51
N GLY A 365 21.30 26.51 -32.40
CA GLY A 365 20.72 26.88 -31.10
C GLY A 365 20.16 25.72 -30.28
N CYS A 366 19.93 24.57 -30.90
CA CYS A 366 19.49 23.34 -30.23
C CYS A 366 20.63 22.39 -29.83
N ALA A 367 21.82 22.55 -30.42
CA ALA A 367 23.05 21.83 -30.08
C ALA A 367 23.83 22.51 -28.96
#